data_ec9ba56a95c825490af09e7ddd122895
#
_entry.id   ec9ba56a95c825490af09e7ddd122895
#
_cell.length_a   1.000
_cell.length_b   1.000
_cell.length_c   1.000
_cell.angle_alpha   90.00
_cell.angle_beta   90.00
_cell.angle_gamma   90.00
#
_symmetry.space_group_name_H-M   'P 1'
#
loop_
_entity.id
_entity.type
_entity.pdbx_description
1 polymer ?
#
loop_
_entity_poly.entity_id
_entity_poly.type
_entity_poly.pdbx_seq_one_letter_code
_entity_poly.pdbx_strand_id
1 'polypeptide(L)'
;KDRVSRKDWETSYTNNLDLLGLNQREMTRPFRGSASVTHPLLSEAVTSFQAQAYKELLPSSGPVKTRVLGVEDNEKMNQAQRVQDFMNYMITEEMEEYTPEFDQLLFYLALAGSAFKKVYYDEVMQRAVSKFIPAEDLVVPYYSTDLMDCERITHVIKMGENEILKKQEAGFYRDVELKPTSKGPTEIEKKYQEL
;
A
#
# COMPACT_ATOMS: atom_id res chain seq x y z
N LYS A 1 -0.92 -17.72 -13.69
CA LYS A 1 0.50 -17.84 -14.07
C LYS A 1 1.32 -16.90 -13.21
N ASP A 2 1.07 -15.58 -13.25
CA ASP A 2 1.88 -14.57 -12.56
C ASP A 2 1.77 -14.67 -11.02
N ARG A 3 0.62 -15.07 -10.48
CA ARG A 3 0.46 -15.34 -9.06
C ARG A 3 1.28 -16.55 -8.58
N VAL A 4 1.41 -17.56 -9.45
CA VAL A 4 2.23 -18.75 -9.12
C VAL A 4 3.72 -18.42 -9.13
N SER A 5 4.16 -17.49 -9.99
CA SER A 5 5.57 -17.11 -10.09
C SER A 5 6.11 -16.41 -8.84
N ARG A 6 5.26 -15.78 -8.02
CA ARG A 6 5.64 -15.07 -6.79
C ARG A 6 5.45 -15.88 -5.50
N LYS A 7 5.27 -17.19 -5.61
CA LYS A 7 4.98 -18.07 -4.46
C LYS A 7 6.03 -17.97 -3.35
N ASP A 8 7.29 -17.84 -3.70
CA ASP A 8 8.39 -17.71 -2.73
C ASP A 8 8.25 -16.42 -1.91
N TRP A 9 7.88 -15.31 -2.56
CA TRP A 9 7.56 -14.06 -1.89
C TRP A 9 6.33 -14.21 -0.97
N GLU A 10 5.25 -14.85 -1.43
CA GLU A 10 4.05 -15.10 -0.62
C GLU A 10 4.38 -15.91 0.64
N THR A 11 5.24 -16.92 0.53
CA THR A 11 5.70 -17.73 1.67
C THR A 11 6.52 -16.89 2.66
N SER A 12 7.43 -16.08 2.15
CA SER A 12 8.24 -15.17 2.96
C SER A 12 7.38 -14.16 3.70
N TYR A 13 6.41 -13.57 3.00
CA TYR A 13 5.49 -12.60 3.57
C TYR A 13 4.59 -13.21 4.66
N THR A 14 4.07 -14.43 4.44
CA THR A 14 3.29 -15.15 5.45
C THR A 14 4.10 -15.42 6.72
N ASN A 15 5.37 -15.78 6.57
CA ASN A 15 6.28 -15.95 7.71
C ASN A 15 6.53 -14.63 8.46
N ASN A 16 6.64 -13.51 7.74
CA ASN A 16 6.81 -12.20 8.36
C ASN A 16 5.55 -11.78 9.14
N LEU A 17 4.35 -12.12 8.66
CA LEU A 17 3.11 -11.89 9.41
C LEU A 17 3.05 -12.71 10.70
N ASP A 18 3.48 -13.96 10.68
CA ASP A 18 3.58 -14.79 11.90
C ASP A 18 4.52 -14.18 12.93
N LEU A 19 5.65 -13.64 12.47
CA LEU A 19 6.62 -12.98 13.35
C LEU A 19 6.09 -11.63 13.88
N LEU A 20 5.34 -10.90 13.08
CA LEU A 20 4.71 -9.63 13.46
C LEU A 20 3.64 -9.85 14.54
N GLY A 21 2.80 -10.87 14.36
CA GLY A 21 1.72 -11.24 15.29
C GLY A 21 2.20 -11.91 16.58
N LEU A 22 3.53 -12.08 16.75
CA LEU A 22 4.10 -12.78 17.91
C LEU A 22 3.50 -14.16 18.13
N ASN A 23 3.02 -14.80 17.06
CA ASN A 23 2.49 -16.15 17.14
C ASN A 23 3.54 -17.10 17.73
N GLN A 24 3.26 -17.56 18.93
CA GLN A 24 4.15 -18.48 19.64
C GLN A 24 4.15 -19.80 18.87
N ARG A 25 5.20 -20.04 18.08
CA ARG A 25 5.51 -21.42 17.67
C ARG A 25 5.76 -22.21 18.93
N GLU A 26 5.24 -23.45 19.01
CA GLU A 26 5.57 -24.38 20.10
C GLU A 26 7.10 -24.51 20.16
N MET A 27 7.69 -23.76 21.06
CA MET A 27 9.13 -23.83 21.28
C MET A 27 9.42 -25.10 22.08
N THR A 28 10.33 -25.93 21.59
CA THR A 28 10.89 -27.05 22.34
C THR A 28 11.53 -26.49 23.60
N ARG A 29 10.92 -26.74 24.75
CA ARG A 29 11.44 -26.30 26.04
C ARG A 29 12.67 -27.16 26.36
N PRO A 30 13.89 -26.58 26.42
CA PRO A 30 15.12 -27.36 26.65
C PRO A 30 15.14 -28.01 28.02
N PHE A 31 14.42 -27.48 29.01
CA PHE A 31 14.25 -28.04 30.35
C PHE A 31 12.96 -27.59 31.01
N ARG A 32 12.51 -28.28 32.05
CA ARG A 32 11.28 -27.99 32.79
C ARG A 32 11.43 -26.66 33.54
N GLY A 33 10.59 -25.68 33.24
CA GLY A 33 10.64 -24.33 33.82
C GLY A 33 11.40 -23.31 32.97
N SER A 34 11.86 -23.65 31.77
CA SER A 34 12.44 -22.69 30.84
C SER A 34 11.34 -21.70 30.38
N ALA A 35 11.68 -20.39 30.37
CA ALA A 35 10.82 -19.36 29.83
C ALA A 35 10.87 -19.41 28.29
N SER A 36 9.70 -19.25 27.66
CA SER A 36 9.57 -19.08 26.21
C SER A 36 9.14 -17.63 25.97
N VAL A 37 10.08 -16.77 25.61
CA VAL A 37 9.83 -15.35 25.31
C VAL A 37 10.18 -15.09 23.86
N THR A 38 9.24 -14.57 23.10
CA THR A 38 9.46 -14.11 21.73
C THR A 38 9.80 -12.62 21.76
N HIS A 39 10.98 -12.26 21.22
CA HIS A 39 11.38 -10.85 21.12
C HIS A 39 10.71 -10.20 19.90
N PRO A 40 10.02 -9.06 20.04
CA PRO A 40 9.28 -8.40 18.94
C PRO A 40 10.19 -7.60 17.98
N LEU A 41 11.33 -8.17 17.61
CA LEU A 41 12.37 -7.47 16.84
C LEU A 41 11.88 -6.96 15.50
N LEU A 42 11.05 -7.76 14.80
CA LEU A 42 10.49 -7.37 13.50
C LEU A 42 9.49 -6.20 13.67
N SER A 43 8.63 -6.27 14.68
CA SER A 43 7.67 -5.21 14.97
C SER A 43 8.37 -3.89 15.32
N GLU A 44 9.40 -3.93 16.15
CA GLU A 44 10.22 -2.77 16.48
C GLU A 44 10.92 -2.20 15.24
N ALA A 45 11.50 -3.04 14.39
CA ALA A 45 12.18 -2.60 13.18
C ALA A 45 11.21 -1.93 12.18
N VAL A 46 10.05 -2.54 11.94
CA VAL A 46 9.02 -2.02 11.02
C VAL A 46 8.47 -0.68 11.53
N THR A 47 8.11 -0.58 12.80
CA THR A 47 7.57 0.66 13.38
C THR A 47 8.62 1.77 13.46
N SER A 48 9.88 1.43 13.74
CA SER A 48 10.98 2.41 13.74
C SER A 48 11.24 2.96 12.33
N PHE A 49 11.24 2.09 11.32
CA PHE A 49 11.36 2.50 9.92
C PHE A 49 10.19 3.41 9.52
N GLN A 50 8.95 3.00 9.81
CA GLN A 50 7.75 3.79 9.50
C GLN A 50 7.84 5.19 10.12
N ALA A 51 8.16 5.28 11.42
CA ALA A 51 8.21 6.56 12.13
C ALA A 51 9.29 7.50 11.57
N GLN A 52 10.47 6.97 11.23
CA GLN A 52 11.55 7.76 10.66
C GLN A 52 11.22 8.21 9.24
N ALA A 53 10.78 7.29 8.39
CA ALA A 53 10.42 7.58 7.01
C ALA A 53 9.24 8.58 6.92
N TYR A 54 8.24 8.42 7.75
CA TYR A 54 7.09 9.33 7.81
C TYR A 54 7.52 10.77 8.09
N LYS A 55 8.38 10.96 9.09
CA LYS A 55 8.88 12.29 9.48
C LYS A 55 9.70 12.96 8.37
N GLU A 56 10.51 12.18 7.66
CA GLU A 56 11.36 12.69 6.58
C GLU A 56 10.57 13.00 5.30
N LEU A 57 9.58 12.17 4.96
CA LEU A 57 8.83 12.29 3.72
C LEU A 57 7.60 13.20 3.81
N LEU A 58 7.05 13.38 5.01
CA LEU A 58 5.93 14.28 5.29
C LEU A 58 6.32 15.34 6.34
N PRO A 59 7.22 16.26 5.99
CA PRO A 59 7.59 17.35 6.91
C PRO A 59 6.41 18.31 7.10
N SER A 60 6.36 18.96 8.26
CA SER A 60 5.31 19.95 8.62
C SER A 60 5.22 21.14 7.67
N SER A 61 6.31 21.42 6.92
CA SER A 61 6.32 22.46 5.89
C SER A 61 5.67 22.06 4.56
N GLY A 62 5.14 20.83 4.47
CA GLY A 62 4.60 20.24 3.27
C GLY A 62 5.62 19.40 2.50
N PRO A 63 5.18 18.29 1.87
CA PRO A 63 6.05 17.35 1.16
C PRO A 63 6.55 17.87 -0.19
N VAL A 64 5.89 18.86 -0.77
CA VAL A 64 6.22 19.38 -2.10
C VAL A 64 7.10 20.61 -2.02
N LYS A 65 8.21 20.57 -2.77
CA LYS A 65 9.08 21.73 -3.01
C LYS A 65 9.21 21.92 -4.52
N THR A 66 9.06 23.18 -4.96
CA THR A 66 9.23 23.55 -6.37
C THR A 66 10.61 24.12 -6.62
N ARG A 67 11.10 23.92 -7.84
CA ARG A 67 12.35 24.51 -8.32
C ARG A 67 12.16 25.07 -9.73
N VAL A 68 12.59 26.31 -9.94
CA VAL A 68 12.61 26.92 -11.26
C VAL A 68 13.78 26.34 -12.05
N LEU A 69 13.52 25.87 -13.27
CA LEU A 69 14.55 25.41 -14.20
C LEU A 69 14.84 26.51 -15.22
N GLY A 70 16.10 26.82 -15.42
CA GLY A 70 16.55 27.86 -16.36
C GLY A 70 16.78 29.20 -15.68
N VAL A 71 16.46 30.31 -16.41
CA VAL A 71 16.69 31.67 -15.90
C VAL A 71 15.65 31.99 -14.82
N GLU A 72 16.13 32.30 -13.63
CA GLU A 72 15.32 32.74 -12.52
C GLU A 72 14.89 34.18 -12.74
N ASP A 73 13.58 34.40 -12.66
CA ASP A 73 12.95 35.70 -12.72
C ASP A 73 11.94 35.78 -11.55
N ASN A 74 11.73 36.98 -11.00
CA ASN A 74 10.82 37.17 -9.87
C ASN A 74 9.40 36.68 -10.15
N GLU A 75 8.91 36.82 -11.37
CA GLU A 75 7.59 36.35 -11.76
C GLU A 75 7.51 34.81 -11.72
N LYS A 76 8.55 34.11 -12.25
CA LYS A 76 8.63 32.66 -12.20
C LYS A 76 8.80 32.13 -10.78
N MET A 77 9.55 32.82 -9.94
CA MET A 77 9.68 32.45 -8.52
C MET A 77 8.34 32.56 -7.78
N ASN A 78 7.60 33.63 -7.99
CA ASN A 78 6.26 33.80 -7.43
C ASN A 78 5.27 32.75 -7.95
N GLN A 79 5.37 32.38 -9.22
CA GLN A 79 4.58 31.30 -9.80
C GLN A 79 4.94 29.94 -9.18
N ALA A 80 6.22 29.65 -9.02
CA ALA A 80 6.69 28.41 -8.39
C ALA A 80 6.19 28.30 -6.94
N GLN A 81 6.22 29.42 -6.19
CA GLN A 81 5.68 29.44 -4.82
C GLN A 81 4.17 29.14 -4.80
N ARG A 82 3.38 29.77 -5.66
CA ARG A 82 1.94 29.48 -5.76
C ARG A 82 1.65 28.02 -6.11
N VAL A 83 2.43 27.44 -7.01
CA VAL A 83 2.32 26.01 -7.36
C VAL A 83 2.66 25.11 -6.16
N GLN A 84 3.73 25.44 -5.44
CA GLN A 84 4.11 24.71 -4.23
C GLN A 84 3.00 24.74 -3.17
N ASP A 85 2.47 25.92 -2.89
CA ASP A 85 1.43 26.11 -1.88
C ASP A 85 0.14 25.38 -2.28
N PHE A 86 -0.24 25.44 -3.54
CA PHE A 86 -1.41 24.73 -4.06
C PHE A 86 -1.25 23.21 -4.01
N MET A 87 -0.09 22.69 -4.41
CA MET A 87 0.16 21.24 -4.35
C MET A 87 0.23 20.72 -2.91
N ASN A 88 0.81 21.48 -2.01
CA ASN A 88 0.81 21.13 -0.59
C ASN A 88 -0.61 21.14 -0.03
N TYR A 89 -1.41 22.16 -0.33
CA TYR A 89 -2.83 22.22 0.04
C TYR A 89 -3.61 21.00 -0.48
N MET A 90 -3.43 20.65 -1.76
CA MET A 90 -4.08 19.46 -2.33
C MET A 90 -3.75 18.19 -1.56
N ILE A 91 -2.49 17.99 -1.21
CA ILE A 91 -2.02 16.76 -0.55
C ILE A 91 -2.42 16.71 0.92
N THR A 92 -2.39 17.83 1.62
CA THR A 92 -2.62 17.87 3.07
C THR A 92 -4.07 18.09 3.46
N GLU A 93 -4.84 18.84 2.66
CA GLU A 93 -6.19 19.26 3.00
C GLU A 93 -7.27 18.64 2.08
N GLU A 94 -7.04 18.65 0.77
CA GLU A 94 -8.03 18.16 -0.17
C GLU A 94 -8.06 16.64 -0.28
N MET A 95 -6.88 15.99 -0.23
CA MET A 95 -6.76 14.53 -0.21
C MET A 95 -6.67 14.02 1.23
N GLU A 96 -7.79 13.98 1.95
CA GLU A 96 -7.85 13.51 3.34
C GLU A 96 -7.25 12.11 3.54
N GLU A 97 -7.36 11.26 2.50
CA GLU A 97 -6.83 9.91 2.51
C GLU A 97 -5.31 9.85 2.34
N TYR A 98 -4.65 10.91 1.86
CA TYR A 98 -3.24 10.84 1.48
C TYR A 98 -2.32 10.44 2.64
N THR A 99 -2.48 11.10 3.77
CA THR A 99 -1.63 10.89 4.97
C THR A 99 -1.81 9.49 5.58
N PRO A 100 -3.04 9.02 5.90
CA PRO A 100 -3.23 7.69 6.46
C PRO A 100 -2.85 6.57 5.48
N GLU A 101 -3.14 6.72 4.20
CA GLU A 101 -2.77 5.75 3.17
C GLU A 101 -1.25 5.70 2.95
N PHE A 102 -0.56 6.83 3.13
CA PHE A 102 0.90 6.89 3.05
C PHE A 102 1.57 6.27 4.28
N ASP A 103 1.00 6.46 5.45
CA ASP A 103 1.46 5.82 6.68
C ASP A 103 1.36 4.29 6.59
N GLN A 104 0.23 3.78 6.11
CA GLN A 104 0.06 2.35 5.80
C GLN A 104 1.09 1.86 4.78
N LEU A 105 1.32 2.62 3.70
CA LEU A 105 2.30 2.27 2.68
C LEU A 105 3.69 2.06 3.28
N LEU A 106 4.13 2.94 4.18
CA LEU A 106 5.44 2.84 4.83
C LEU A 106 5.55 1.60 5.72
N PHE A 107 4.51 1.28 6.45
CA PHE A 107 4.45 0.07 7.27
C PHE A 107 4.56 -1.20 6.42
N TYR A 108 3.71 -1.30 5.39
CA TYR A 108 3.71 -2.47 4.50
C TYR A 108 4.96 -2.57 3.63
N LEU A 109 5.57 -1.44 3.27
CA LEU A 109 6.83 -1.43 2.54
C LEU A 109 7.95 -2.12 3.35
N ALA A 110 8.04 -1.82 4.63
CA ALA A 110 9.03 -2.45 5.50
C ALA A 110 8.75 -3.95 5.74
N LEU A 111 7.47 -4.33 5.82
CA LEU A 111 7.05 -5.70 6.11
C LEU A 111 7.10 -6.62 4.89
N ALA A 112 6.59 -6.15 3.74
CA ALA A 112 6.42 -6.93 2.51
C ALA A 112 7.57 -6.77 1.52
N GLY A 113 8.43 -5.75 1.72
CA GLY A 113 9.52 -5.40 0.81
C GLY A 113 9.08 -4.58 -0.41
N SER A 114 7.77 -4.49 -0.67
CA SER A 114 7.19 -3.67 -1.74
C SER A 114 5.81 -3.18 -1.36
N ALA A 115 5.47 -1.99 -1.83
CA ALA A 115 4.16 -1.38 -1.65
C ALA A 115 3.87 -0.49 -2.86
N PHE A 116 2.60 -0.33 -3.19
CA PHE A 116 2.18 0.38 -4.39
C PHE A 116 1.22 1.50 -4.05
N LYS A 117 1.23 2.54 -4.87
CA LYS A 117 0.33 3.67 -4.76
C LYS A 117 -0.38 3.88 -6.09
N LYS A 118 -1.71 4.00 -6.06
CA LYS A 118 -2.53 4.31 -7.22
C LYS A 118 -3.03 5.73 -7.10
N VAL A 119 -2.64 6.57 -8.05
CA VAL A 119 -3.10 7.95 -8.15
C VAL A 119 -4.01 8.08 -9.38
N TYR A 120 -5.20 8.63 -9.20
CA TYR A 120 -6.17 8.82 -10.27
C TYR A 120 -7.11 9.99 -9.92
N TYR A 121 -7.81 10.50 -10.93
CA TYR A 121 -8.87 11.47 -10.74
C TYR A 121 -10.21 10.75 -10.56
N ASP A 122 -10.91 11.03 -9.47
CA ASP A 122 -12.22 10.45 -9.20
C ASP A 122 -13.30 11.43 -9.70
N GLU A 123 -14.05 11.00 -10.71
CA GLU A 123 -15.10 11.83 -11.31
C GLU A 123 -16.30 12.06 -10.39
N VAL A 124 -16.54 11.14 -9.45
CA VAL A 124 -17.64 11.28 -8.48
C VAL A 124 -17.27 12.30 -7.42
N MET A 125 -16.04 12.22 -6.90
CA MET A 125 -15.50 13.14 -5.89
C MET A 125 -14.99 14.45 -6.51
N GLN A 126 -14.85 14.53 -7.83
CA GLN A 126 -14.31 15.69 -8.57
C GLN A 126 -12.93 16.15 -8.08
N ARG A 127 -12.10 15.21 -7.61
CA ARG A 127 -10.76 15.48 -7.12
C ARG A 127 -9.78 14.34 -7.41
N ALA A 128 -8.49 14.63 -7.29
CA ALA A 128 -7.47 13.62 -7.32
C ALA A 128 -7.52 12.75 -6.05
N VAL A 129 -7.29 11.47 -6.20
CA VAL A 129 -7.32 10.46 -5.14
C VAL A 129 -6.03 9.66 -5.17
N SER A 130 -5.48 9.37 -4.00
CA SER A 130 -4.25 8.61 -3.85
C SER A 130 -4.48 7.47 -2.87
N LYS A 131 -4.52 6.23 -3.39
CA LYS A 131 -4.77 5.03 -2.59
C LYS A 131 -3.55 4.13 -2.50
N PHE A 132 -3.33 3.59 -1.32
CA PHE A 132 -2.39 2.52 -1.08
C PHE A 132 -2.92 1.20 -1.65
N ILE A 133 -2.05 0.41 -2.25
CA ILE A 133 -2.34 -0.95 -2.71
C ILE A 133 -1.29 -1.86 -2.11
N PRO A 134 -1.68 -2.84 -1.27
CA PRO A 134 -0.75 -3.82 -0.74
C PRO A 134 -0.19 -4.70 -1.87
N ALA A 135 1.02 -5.18 -1.68
CA ALA A 135 1.71 -5.99 -2.70
C ALA A 135 0.96 -7.28 -3.05
N GLU A 136 0.13 -7.79 -2.15
CA GLU A 136 -0.70 -8.97 -2.37
C GLU A 136 -1.80 -8.75 -3.42
N ASP A 137 -2.34 -7.53 -3.49
CA ASP A 137 -3.43 -7.16 -4.39
C ASP A 137 -2.95 -6.66 -5.75
N LEU A 138 -1.65 -6.36 -5.90
CA LEU A 138 -1.07 -6.03 -7.20
C LEU A 138 -0.27 -7.22 -7.73
N VAL A 139 -0.77 -7.87 -8.76
CA VAL A 139 -0.14 -9.04 -9.37
C VAL A 139 0.57 -8.64 -10.65
N VAL A 140 1.89 -8.79 -10.64
CA VAL A 140 2.79 -8.58 -11.77
C VAL A 140 3.63 -9.84 -11.99
N PRO A 141 4.22 -10.08 -13.16
CA PRO A 141 5.20 -11.15 -13.34
C PRO A 141 6.38 -10.96 -12.39
N TYR A 142 6.79 -12.01 -11.68
CA TYR A 142 7.81 -11.91 -10.62
C TYR A 142 9.18 -11.46 -11.12
N TYR A 143 9.49 -11.69 -12.38
CA TYR A 143 10.74 -11.26 -13.02
C TYR A 143 10.76 -9.80 -13.47
N SER A 144 9.63 -9.08 -13.39
CA SER A 144 9.57 -7.68 -13.80
C SER A 144 10.34 -6.79 -12.82
N THR A 145 11.24 -5.99 -13.36
CA THR A 145 12.05 -5.04 -12.60
C THR A 145 11.41 -3.66 -12.52
N ASP A 146 10.58 -3.32 -13.50
CA ASP A 146 9.86 -2.04 -13.59
C ASP A 146 8.40 -2.28 -13.98
N LEU A 147 7.49 -1.47 -13.44
CA LEU A 147 6.08 -1.49 -13.83
C LEU A 147 5.85 -0.97 -15.25
N MET A 148 6.73 -0.10 -15.77
CA MET A 148 6.61 0.46 -17.11
C MET A 148 6.86 -0.58 -18.20
N ASP A 149 7.78 -1.53 -17.96
CA ASP A 149 8.13 -2.60 -18.88
C ASP A 149 7.33 -3.90 -18.63
N CYS A 150 6.38 -3.83 -17.72
CA CYS A 150 5.62 -5.01 -17.32
C CYS A 150 4.60 -5.40 -18.39
N GLU A 151 4.62 -6.67 -18.85
CA GLU A 151 3.64 -7.18 -19.82
C GLU A 151 2.19 -7.07 -19.35
N ARG A 152 1.97 -7.27 -18.06
CA ARG A 152 0.65 -7.23 -17.41
C ARG A 152 0.74 -6.75 -15.98
N ILE A 153 -0.16 -5.84 -15.63
CA ILE A 153 -0.38 -5.39 -14.27
C ILE A 153 -1.84 -5.70 -13.93
N THR A 154 -2.05 -6.48 -12.88
CA THR A 154 -3.40 -6.85 -12.44
C THR A 154 -3.63 -6.37 -11.02
N HIS A 155 -4.56 -5.46 -10.85
CA HIS A 155 -5.04 -5.04 -9.53
C HIS A 155 -6.26 -5.88 -9.16
N VAL A 156 -6.16 -6.62 -8.06
CA VAL A 156 -7.25 -7.42 -7.50
C VAL A 156 -8.05 -6.54 -6.55
N ILE A 157 -9.31 -6.33 -6.85
CA ILE A 157 -10.20 -5.52 -6.03
C ILE A 157 -11.32 -6.42 -5.52
N LYS A 158 -11.50 -6.47 -4.21
CA LYS A 158 -12.62 -7.20 -3.58
C LYS A 158 -13.80 -6.25 -3.47
N MET A 159 -14.92 -6.65 -4.01
CA MET A 159 -16.16 -5.86 -4.00
C MET A 159 -17.34 -6.73 -3.59
N GLY A 160 -18.28 -6.16 -2.85
CA GLY A 160 -19.56 -6.77 -2.60
C GLY A 160 -20.47 -6.73 -3.85
N GLU A 161 -21.40 -7.67 -3.93
CA GLU A 161 -22.35 -7.77 -5.06
C GLU A 161 -23.12 -6.47 -5.27
N ASN A 162 -23.62 -5.86 -4.21
CA ASN A 162 -24.35 -4.59 -4.29
C ASN A 162 -23.50 -3.43 -4.85
N GLU A 163 -22.20 -3.42 -4.55
CA GLU A 163 -21.29 -2.39 -5.06
C GLU A 163 -21.05 -2.57 -6.55
N ILE A 164 -20.92 -3.82 -6.99
CA ILE A 164 -20.76 -4.16 -8.40
C ILE A 164 -22.02 -3.75 -9.18
N LEU A 165 -23.21 -4.12 -8.68
CA LEU A 165 -24.48 -3.75 -9.30
C LEU A 165 -24.65 -2.23 -9.43
N LYS A 166 -24.35 -1.47 -8.37
CA LYS A 166 -24.39 0.00 -8.43
C LYS A 166 -23.47 0.58 -9.51
N LYS A 167 -22.28 0.01 -9.69
CA LYS A 167 -21.33 0.46 -10.71
C LYS A 167 -21.73 0.02 -12.11
N GLN A 168 -22.44 -1.09 -12.26
CA GLN A 168 -23.04 -1.52 -13.53
C GLN A 168 -24.20 -0.61 -13.92
N GLU A 169 -25.12 -0.31 -13.00
CA GLU A 169 -26.24 0.62 -13.23
C GLU A 169 -25.75 2.03 -13.54
N ALA A 170 -24.66 2.48 -12.91
CA ALA A 170 -24.02 3.76 -13.20
C ALA A 170 -23.27 3.78 -14.56
N GLY A 171 -23.21 2.64 -15.27
CA GLY A 171 -22.50 2.52 -16.55
C GLY A 171 -20.98 2.49 -16.45
N PHE A 172 -20.43 2.43 -15.23
CA PHE A 172 -18.98 2.36 -15.01
C PHE A 172 -18.42 0.98 -15.36
N TYR A 173 -19.12 -0.09 -15.02
CA TYR A 173 -18.83 -1.45 -15.45
C TYR A 173 -19.83 -1.93 -16.50
N ARG A 174 -19.40 -2.89 -17.30
CA ARG A 174 -20.31 -3.58 -18.24
C ARG A 174 -21.37 -4.35 -17.46
N ASP A 175 -22.58 -4.33 -17.96
CA ASP A 175 -23.66 -5.17 -17.44
C ASP A 175 -23.41 -6.63 -17.85
N VAL A 176 -22.82 -7.40 -16.95
CA VAL A 176 -22.46 -8.82 -17.13
C VAL A 176 -22.87 -9.54 -15.85
N GLU A 177 -23.54 -10.65 -16.00
CA GLU A 177 -23.85 -11.52 -14.87
C GLU A 177 -22.55 -12.11 -14.28
N LEU A 178 -22.21 -11.69 -13.06
CA LEU A 178 -21.03 -12.14 -12.34
C LEU A 178 -21.42 -13.22 -11.34
N LYS A 179 -20.74 -14.35 -11.40
CA LYS A 179 -20.88 -15.39 -10.39
C LYS A 179 -19.98 -15.09 -9.19
N PRO A 180 -20.49 -15.17 -7.95
CA PRO A 180 -19.65 -14.98 -6.78
C PRO A 180 -18.48 -15.97 -6.79
N THR A 181 -17.31 -15.48 -6.42
CA THR A 181 -16.11 -16.32 -6.34
C THR A 181 -16.25 -17.24 -5.12
N SER A 182 -16.36 -18.54 -5.34
CA SER A 182 -16.42 -19.55 -4.28
C SER A 182 -15.06 -19.92 -3.69
N LYS A 183 -14.00 -19.22 -4.07
CA LYS A 183 -12.65 -19.45 -3.52
C LYS A 183 -12.59 -18.96 -2.09
N GLY A 184 -12.25 -19.87 -1.18
CA GLY A 184 -11.99 -19.51 0.21
C GLY A 184 -10.82 -18.52 0.35
N PRO A 185 -10.58 -18.01 1.57
CA PRO A 185 -9.53 -17.04 1.85
C PRO A 185 -8.15 -17.59 1.44
N THR A 186 -7.30 -16.72 0.93
CA THR A 186 -5.90 -17.04 0.63
C THR A 186 -5.12 -17.28 1.92
N GLU A 187 -3.93 -17.90 1.86
CA GLU A 187 -3.09 -18.12 3.05
C GLU A 187 -2.76 -16.81 3.77
N ILE A 188 -2.51 -15.74 3.02
CA ILE A 188 -2.29 -14.40 3.59
C ILE A 188 -3.52 -13.90 4.33
N GLU A 189 -4.72 -14.02 3.73
CA GLU A 189 -5.98 -13.61 4.35
C GLU A 189 -6.29 -14.39 5.62
N LYS A 190 -5.99 -15.69 5.66
CA LYS A 190 -6.10 -16.49 6.87
C LYS A 190 -5.20 -15.95 7.98
N LYS A 191 -3.96 -15.57 7.63
CA LYS A 191 -3.02 -15.00 8.60
C LYS A 191 -3.49 -13.65 9.17
N TYR A 192 -4.09 -12.80 8.35
CA TYR A 192 -4.71 -11.56 8.85
C TYR A 192 -5.90 -11.80 9.80
N GLN A 193 -6.60 -12.92 9.66
CA GLN A 193 -7.68 -13.28 10.58
C GLN A 193 -7.15 -13.86 11.91
N GLU A 194 -5.92 -14.33 11.95
CA GLU A 194 -5.26 -14.89 13.14
C GLU A 194 -4.51 -13.80 13.95
N LEU A 195 -4.25 -12.61 13.38
CA LEU A 195 -3.63 -11.46 14.04
C LEU A 195 -4.62 -10.66 14.87
#